data_fe18a69b9dd3eb5fe127fd2a22e03ff2
#
_entry.id   fe18a69b9dd3eb5fe127fd2a22e03ff2
#
_cell.length_a   1.000
_cell.length_b   1.000
_cell.length_c   1.000
_cell.angle_alpha   90.00
_cell.angle_beta   90.00
_cell.angle_gamma   90.00
#
_symmetry.space_group_name_H-M   'P 1'
#
loop_
_entity.id
_entity.type
_entity.pdbx_description
1 polymer ?
#
loop_
_entity_poly.entity_id
_entity_poly.type
_entity_poly.pdbx_seq_one_letter_code
_entity_poly.pdbx_strand_id
1 'polypeptide(L)'
;MKLPRLRTILLAPLILFIAFYLLGVILNLLDDRQIEPLSSARPGSVDEIAVFGASGTAGDGILEAALADPGVKTIHVITRRATPRIEAGVASGKVVMTKHTDYLDYSNVRDQIRDVKAVYWALGTSSRNVDDETYSVIHVDFPRQFLTDWLQA
;
A
#
# COMPACT_ATOMS: atom_id res chain seq x y z
N MET A 1 -47.65 -33.28 3.14
CA MET A 1 -46.29 -32.66 3.27
C MET A 1 -46.41 -31.60 4.39
N LYS A 2 -45.80 -31.80 5.56
CA LYS A 2 -45.86 -30.80 6.67
C LYS A 2 -44.89 -29.68 6.35
N LEU A 3 -45.40 -28.45 6.19
CA LEU A 3 -44.56 -27.26 6.01
C LEU A 3 -43.61 -27.11 7.23
N PRO A 4 -42.33 -26.81 7.02
CA PRO A 4 -41.41 -26.55 8.12
C PRO A 4 -41.91 -25.37 8.95
N ARG A 5 -41.77 -25.44 10.27
CA ARG A 5 -42.19 -24.37 11.18
C ARG A 5 -41.46 -23.06 10.83
N LEU A 6 -42.16 -21.94 10.83
CA LEU A 6 -41.60 -20.63 10.46
C LEU A 6 -40.24 -20.33 11.17
N ARG A 7 -40.10 -20.77 12.42
CA ARG A 7 -38.84 -20.70 13.18
C ARG A 7 -37.68 -21.45 12.53
N THR A 8 -37.94 -22.60 11.90
CA THR A 8 -36.91 -23.41 11.23
C THR A 8 -36.42 -22.70 9.95
N ILE A 9 -37.33 -22.03 9.21
CA ILE A 9 -37.02 -21.29 8.00
C ILE A 9 -36.15 -20.05 8.34
N LEU A 10 -36.44 -19.36 9.45
CA LEU A 10 -35.69 -18.21 9.91
C LEU A 10 -34.32 -18.54 10.52
N LEU A 11 -34.21 -19.70 11.20
CA LEU A 11 -32.96 -20.11 11.84
C LEU A 11 -31.99 -20.83 10.88
N ALA A 12 -32.46 -21.46 9.83
CA ALA A 12 -31.63 -22.20 8.90
C ALA A 12 -30.51 -21.34 8.25
N PRO A 13 -30.76 -20.14 7.73
CA PRO A 13 -29.68 -19.30 7.18
C PRO A 13 -28.69 -18.83 8.24
N LEU A 14 -29.13 -18.58 9.47
CA LEU A 14 -28.25 -18.22 10.59
C LEU A 14 -27.32 -19.38 10.97
N ILE A 15 -27.87 -20.59 11.06
CA ILE A 15 -27.09 -21.80 11.36
C ILE A 15 -26.07 -22.07 10.25
N LEU A 16 -26.49 -21.91 8.99
CA LEU A 16 -25.61 -22.07 7.84
C LEU A 16 -24.47 -21.05 7.85
N PHE A 17 -24.78 -19.78 8.16
CA PHE A 17 -23.78 -18.72 8.29
C PHE A 17 -22.76 -19.01 9.40
N ILE A 18 -23.24 -19.44 10.57
CA ILE A 18 -22.38 -19.82 11.70
C ILE A 18 -21.50 -21.02 11.34
N ALA A 19 -22.06 -22.04 10.68
CA ALA A 19 -21.30 -23.20 10.23
C ALA A 19 -20.21 -22.83 9.23
N PHE A 20 -20.50 -21.95 8.27
CA PHE A 20 -19.53 -21.44 7.29
C PHE A 20 -18.44 -20.60 7.95
N TYR A 21 -18.82 -19.77 8.92
CA TYR A 21 -17.87 -18.98 9.70
C TYR A 21 -16.92 -19.87 10.51
N LEU A 22 -17.46 -20.85 11.23
CA LEU A 22 -16.66 -21.81 12.00
C LEU A 22 -15.74 -22.64 11.11
N LEU A 23 -16.22 -23.07 9.95
CA LEU A 23 -15.39 -23.78 8.97
C LEU A 23 -14.23 -22.89 8.50
N GLY A 24 -14.48 -21.61 8.21
CA GLY A 24 -13.42 -20.66 7.84
C GLY A 24 -12.38 -20.47 8.94
N VAL A 25 -12.83 -20.36 10.19
CA VAL A 25 -11.92 -20.30 11.36
C VAL A 25 -11.09 -21.56 11.49
N ILE A 26 -11.71 -22.74 11.37
CA ILE A 26 -11.02 -24.02 11.46
C ILE A 26 -9.99 -24.16 10.33
N LEU A 27 -10.36 -23.82 9.08
CA LEU A 27 -9.43 -23.86 7.95
C LEU A 27 -8.25 -22.90 8.13
N ASN A 28 -8.50 -21.73 8.71
CA ASN A 28 -7.44 -20.76 9.02
C ASN A 28 -6.51 -21.27 10.13
N LEU A 29 -7.04 -21.92 11.16
CA LEU A 29 -6.25 -22.50 12.25
C LEU A 29 -5.45 -23.76 11.82
N LEU A 30 -5.95 -24.46 10.79
CA LEU A 30 -5.28 -25.63 10.19
C LEU A 30 -4.32 -25.21 9.06
N ASP A 31 -4.38 -23.95 8.62
CA ASP A 31 -3.42 -23.41 7.64
C ASP A 31 -2.09 -23.14 8.34
N ASP A 32 -1.27 -24.17 8.38
CA ASP A 32 0.08 -24.16 8.97
C ASP A 32 1.11 -23.45 8.05
N ARG A 33 0.61 -22.62 7.12
CA ARG A 33 1.50 -21.74 6.36
C ARG A 33 2.09 -20.73 7.32
N GLN A 34 3.20 -21.11 7.90
CA GLN A 34 4.12 -20.16 8.50
C GLN A 34 4.43 -19.15 7.39
N ILE A 35 3.89 -17.95 7.50
CA ILE A 35 4.46 -16.81 6.77
C ILE A 35 5.87 -16.75 7.32
N GLU A 36 6.81 -17.44 6.65
CA GLU A 36 8.20 -17.26 6.98
C GLU A 36 8.47 -15.76 6.91
N PRO A 37 8.90 -15.12 8.01
CA PRO A 37 9.33 -13.75 7.94
C PRO A 37 10.35 -13.73 6.82
N LEU A 38 10.10 -12.89 5.78
CA LEU A 38 11.04 -12.67 4.68
C LEU A 38 12.42 -12.71 5.26
N SER A 39 13.17 -13.77 4.95
CA SER A 39 14.48 -14.05 5.49
C SER A 39 15.25 -12.74 5.60
N SER A 40 15.80 -12.46 6.75
CA SER A 40 16.69 -11.30 6.97
C SER A 40 17.92 -11.30 6.06
N ALA A 41 18.15 -12.35 5.33
CA ALA A 41 19.07 -12.43 4.21
C ALA A 41 18.48 -11.70 2.98
N ARG A 42 18.27 -10.38 3.11
CA ARG A 42 18.09 -9.53 1.93
C ARG A 42 19.43 -9.49 1.21
N PRO A 43 19.53 -9.93 -0.06
CA PRO A 43 20.70 -9.64 -0.85
C PRO A 43 20.73 -8.12 -1.09
N GLY A 44 21.58 -7.42 -0.35
CA GLY A 44 21.72 -5.96 -0.35
C GLY A 44 20.76 -5.27 0.63
N SER A 45 21.26 -4.38 1.44
CA SER A 45 20.45 -3.51 2.29
C SER A 45 19.64 -2.56 1.41
N VAL A 46 18.31 -2.57 1.57
CA VAL A 46 17.43 -1.56 0.98
C VAL A 46 17.51 -0.33 1.89
N ASP A 47 18.56 0.45 1.71
CA ASP A 47 18.87 1.61 2.54
C ASP A 47 18.27 2.91 1.97
N GLU A 48 17.86 2.90 0.70
CA GLU A 48 17.25 4.02 0.01
C GLU A 48 15.96 3.60 -0.66
N ILE A 49 14.84 4.26 -0.31
CA ILE A 49 13.50 3.93 -0.78
C ILE A 49 12.76 5.18 -1.26
N ALA A 50 11.78 4.97 -2.14
CA ALA A 50 10.82 6.01 -2.49
C ALA A 50 9.41 5.63 -2.02
N VAL A 51 8.66 6.62 -1.53
CA VAL A 51 7.27 6.47 -1.11
C VAL A 51 6.40 7.48 -1.85
N PHE A 52 5.52 6.98 -2.70
CA PHE A 52 4.47 7.75 -3.34
C PHE A 52 3.18 7.66 -2.51
N GLY A 53 2.47 8.78 -2.37
CA GLY A 53 1.22 8.80 -1.62
C GLY A 53 1.37 8.81 -0.10
N ALA A 54 2.52 9.21 0.44
CA ALA A 54 2.80 9.29 1.87
C ALA A 54 1.85 10.21 2.67
N SER A 55 1.08 11.07 2.00
CA SER A 55 0.05 11.92 2.62
C SER A 55 -1.32 11.22 2.77
N GLY A 56 -1.47 9.99 2.30
CA GLY A 56 -2.65 9.15 2.45
C GLY A 56 -2.48 8.12 3.57
N THR A 57 -3.57 7.48 4.00
CA THR A 57 -3.56 6.55 5.14
C THR A 57 -2.56 5.40 4.98
N ALA A 58 -2.56 4.73 3.82
CA ALA A 58 -1.65 3.62 3.55
C ALA A 58 -0.19 4.11 3.45
N GLY A 59 0.05 5.21 2.71
CA GLY A 59 1.38 5.76 2.53
C GLY A 59 1.97 6.34 3.82
N ASP A 60 1.16 6.92 4.71
CA ASP A 60 1.60 7.38 6.03
C ASP A 60 2.06 6.22 6.91
N GLY A 61 1.34 5.09 6.91
CA GLY A 61 1.77 3.88 7.62
C GLY A 61 3.08 3.28 7.07
N ILE A 62 3.26 3.29 5.75
CA ILE A 62 4.52 2.88 5.11
C ILE A 62 5.66 3.82 5.55
N LEU A 63 5.43 5.13 5.52
CA LEU A 63 6.40 6.12 5.94
C LEU A 63 6.77 5.95 7.43
N GLU A 64 5.78 5.68 8.30
CA GLU A 64 6.03 5.41 9.72
C GLU A 64 6.94 4.21 9.92
N ALA A 65 6.64 3.10 9.27
CA ALA A 65 7.45 1.89 9.34
C ALA A 65 8.88 2.13 8.82
N ALA A 66 9.01 2.85 7.69
CA ALA A 66 10.31 3.17 7.11
C ALA A 66 11.15 4.12 7.99
N LEU A 67 10.50 5.08 8.67
CA LEU A 67 11.18 5.96 9.62
C LEU A 67 11.73 5.19 10.82
N ALA A 68 11.00 4.17 11.29
CA ALA A 68 11.39 3.32 12.41
C ALA A 68 12.44 2.26 12.03
N ASP A 69 12.59 1.91 10.77
CA ASP A 69 13.55 0.90 10.31
C ASP A 69 14.98 1.48 10.27
N PRO A 70 15.92 0.98 11.11
CA PRO A 70 17.32 1.44 11.09
C PRO A 70 18.07 1.04 9.82
N GLY A 71 17.58 0.06 9.05
CA GLY A 71 18.15 -0.34 7.76
C GLY A 71 17.87 0.68 6.65
N VAL A 72 16.80 1.46 6.76
CA VAL A 72 16.46 2.51 5.81
C VAL A 72 17.15 3.80 6.21
N LYS A 73 18.01 4.33 5.36
CA LYS A 73 18.79 5.55 5.61
C LYS A 73 18.14 6.79 5.01
N THR A 74 17.62 6.66 3.78
CA THR A 74 17.01 7.77 3.05
C THR A 74 15.64 7.35 2.51
N ILE A 75 14.64 8.21 2.71
CA ILE A 75 13.28 8.04 2.23
C ILE A 75 12.93 9.20 1.31
N HIS A 76 12.82 8.95 0.02
CA HIS A 76 12.32 9.93 -0.96
C HIS A 76 10.80 9.93 -0.91
N VAL A 77 10.21 11.00 -0.42
CA VAL A 77 8.75 11.17 -0.37
C VAL A 77 8.30 12.05 -1.52
N ILE A 78 7.61 11.45 -2.48
CA ILE A 78 7.04 12.14 -3.64
C ILE A 78 5.55 12.39 -3.36
N THR A 79 5.18 13.66 -3.16
CA THR A 79 3.85 14.02 -2.66
C THR A 79 3.40 15.39 -3.14
N ARG A 80 2.07 15.59 -3.18
CA ARG A 80 1.47 16.90 -3.49
C ARG A 80 1.52 17.86 -2.31
N ARG A 81 1.55 17.33 -1.07
CA ARG A 81 1.48 18.14 0.17
C ARG A 81 2.31 17.50 1.27
N ALA A 82 2.86 18.34 2.13
CA ALA A 82 3.47 17.90 3.38
C ALA A 82 2.40 17.45 4.39
N THR A 83 2.80 16.60 5.31
CA THR A 83 2.06 16.23 6.53
C THR A 83 3.00 16.36 7.73
N PRO A 84 2.49 16.45 8.97
CA PRO A 84 3.36 16.56 10.15
C PRO A 84 4.42 15.46 10.23
N ARG A 85 4.11 14.21 9.83
CA ARG A 85 5.07 13.11 9.81
C ARG A 85 6.15 13.31 8.75
N ILE A 86 5.78 13.78 7.55
CA ILE A 86 6.74 14.09 6.50
C ILE A 86 7.68 15.20 6.97
N GLU A 87 7.13 16.28 7.55
CA GLU A 87 7.92 17.41 8.07
C GLU A 87 8.89 16.97 9.19
N ALA A 88 8.42 16.14 10.13
CA ALA A 88 9.26 15.56 11.16
C ALA A 88 10.38 14.68 10.57
N GLY A 89 10.07 13.90 9.55
CA GLY A 89 11.07 13.10 8.83
C GLY A 89 12.11 13.94 8.10
N VAL A 90 11.71 15.06 7.50
CA VAL A 90 12.62 16.03 6.88
C VAL A 90 13.50 16.69 7.94
N ALA A 91 12.91 17.10 9.06
CA ALA A 91 13.66 17.70 10.17
C ALA A 91 14.68 16.74 10.79
N SER A 92 14.41 15.44 10.79
CA SER A 92 15.37 14.42 11.24
C SER A 92 16.48 14.10 10.23
N GLY A 93 16.38 14.61 9.01
CA GLY A 93 17.31 14.33 7.90
C GLY A 93 17.12 12.98 7.22
N LYS A 94 16.13 12.17 7.63
CA LYS A 94 15.86 10.84 7.02
C LYS A 94 14.95 10.91 5.80
N VAL A 95 14.17 11.99 5.65
CA VAL A 95 13.23 12.18 4.52
C VAL A 95 13.71 13.29 3.60
N VAL A 96 13.74 13.00 2.31
CA VAL A 96 13.87 13.98 1.22
C VAL A 96 12.50 14.13 0.57
N MET A 97 11.83 15.26 0.81
CA MET A 97 10.49 15.51 0.26
C MET A 97 10.58 16.25 -1.07
N THR A 98 9.92 15.72 -2.08
CA THR A 98 9.73 16.37 -3.38
C THR A 98 8.27 16.63 -3.63
N LYS A 99 7.93 17.91 -3.86
CA LYS A 99 6.58 18.28 -4.28
C LYS A 99 6.38 17.90 -5.74
N HIS A 100 5.39 17.03 -5.99
CA HIS A 100 5.07 16.50 -7.30
C HIS A 100 3.56 16.44 -7.49
N THR A 101 3.07 16.95 -8.60
CA THR A 101 1.64 17.09 -8.88
C THR A 101 1.20 16.48 -10.20
N ASP A 102 2.12 16.31 -11.16
CA ASP A 102 1.84 15.73 -12.46
C ASP A 102 2.40 14.30 -12.53
N TYR A 103 1.54 13.33 -12.25
CA TYR A 103 1.91 11.91 -12.25
C TYR A 103 1.92 11.25 -13.64
N LEU A 104 1.87 12.05 -14.71
CA LEU A 104 2.14 11.62 -16.08
C LEU A 104 3.50 12.12 -16.60
N ASP A 105 4.21 12.97 -15.83
CA ASP A 105 5.56 13.44 -16.11
C ASP A 105 6.44 13.37 -14.87
N TYR A 106 7.42 12.48 -14.86
CA TYR A 106 8.37 12.27 -13.75
C TYR A 106 9.74 12.92 -13.98
N SER A 107 9.89 13.77 -14.98
CA SER A 107 11.17 14.41 -15.33
C SER A 107 11.83 15.14 -14.15
N ASN A 108 11.03 15.78 -13.28
CA ASN A 108 11.50 16.52 -12.12
C ASN A 108 11.90 15.65 -10.90
N VAL A 109 11.59 14.36 -10.91
CA VAL A 109 11.91 13.44 -9.80
C VAL A 109 12.85 12.31 -10.23
N ARG A 110 13.08 12.14 -11.53
CA ARG A 110 13.86 11.05 -12.12
C ARG A 110 15.24 10.90 -11.47
N ASP A 111 15.97 11.98 -11.36
CA ASP A 111 17.35 11.94 -10.83
C ASP A 111 17.38 11.58 -9.34
N GLN A 112 16.33 11.92 -8.60
CA GLN A 112 16.22 11.63 -7.16
C GLN A 112 15.89 10.18 -6.87
N ILE A 113 15.23 9.47 -7.81
CA ILE A 113 14.78 8.09 -7.62
C ILE A 113 15.60 7.09 -8.42
N ARG A 114 16.62 7.55 -9.12
CA ARG A 114 17.47 6.69 -9.99
C ARG A 114 18.11 5.54 -9.21
N ASP A 115 18.68 5.84 -8.05
CA ASP A 115 19.44 4.89 -7.24
C ASP A 115 18.60 4.21 -6.16
N VAL A 116 17.29 4.52 -6.12
CA VAL A 116 16.34 3.94 -5.17
C VAL A 116 16.16 2.45 -5.43
N LYS A 117 16.32 1.64 -4.38
CA LYS A 117 16.27 0.18 -4.47
C LYS A 117 14.88 -0.41 -4.29
N ALA A 118 13.96 0.35 -3.71
CA ALA A 118 12.57 -0.06 -3.56
C ALA A 118 11.63 1.14 -3.64
N VAL A 119 10.52 0.95 -4.33
CA VAL A 119 9.47 1.96 -4.46
C VAL A 119 8.18 1.43 -3.86
N TYR A 120 7.59 2.22 -2.97
CA TYR A 120 6.29 1.97 -2.39
C TYR A 120 5.26 2.89 -3.05
N TRP A 121 4.37 2.29 -3.82
CA TRP A 121 3.32 3.00 -4.53
C TRP A 121 2.01 2.92 -3.74
N ALA A 122 1.65 4.01 -3.04
CA ALA A 122 0.44 4.12 -2.23
C ALA A 122 -0.51 5.23 -2.76
N LEU A 123 -0.33 5.64 -4.02
CA LEU A 123 -1.28 6.52 -4.68
C LEU A 123 -2.52 5.74 -5.07
N GLY A 124 -3.67 6.31 -4.78
CA GLY A 124 -4.94 5.73 -5.14
C GLY A 124 -6.11 6.62 -4.73
N THR A 125 -7.28 6.30 -5.24
CA THR A 125 -8.55 6.92 -4.87
C THR A 125 -9.65 5.87 -4.83
N SER A 126 -10.74 6.18 -4.12
CA SER A 126 -11.92 5.32 -4.15
C SER A 126 -12.70 5.54 -5.44
N SER A 127 -13.19 4.46 -6.06
CA SER A 127 -14.11 4.52 -7.22
C SER A 127 -15.41 5.28 -6.95
N ARG A 128 -15.73 5.54 -5.68
CA ARG A 128 -16.88 6.35 -5.28
C ARG A 128 -16.64 7.86 -5.39
N ASN A 129 -15.38 8.29 -5.49
CA ASN A 129 -14.99 9.69 -5.43
C ASN A 129 -14.68 10.29 -6.79
N VAL A 130 -14.55 9.46 -7.81
CA VAL A 130 -14.16 9.86 -9.18
C VAL A 130 -14.92 9.02 -10.20
N ASP A 131 -14.99 9.49 -11.44
CA ASP A 131 -15.48 8.72 -12.58
C ASP A 131 -14.51 7.60 -13.00
N ASP A 132 -14.97 6.69 -13.86
CA ASP A 132 -14.21 5.53 -14.30
C ASP A 132 -12.94 5.92 -15.08
N GLU A 133 -12.98 7.01 -15.85
CA GLU A 133 -11.84 7.51 -16.60
C GLU A 133 -10.75 8.01 -15.65
N THR A 134 -11.09 8.88 -14.71
CA THR A 134 -10.18 9.39 -13.68
C THR A 134 -9.64 8.25 -12.81
N TYR A 135 -10.48 7.26 -12.47
CA TYR A 135 -10.06 6.07 -11.73
C TYR A 135 -9.01 5.28 -12.50
N SER A 136 -9.22 5.06 -13.80
CA SER A 136 -8.27 4.36 -14.68
C SER A 136 -6.93 5.11 -14.77
N VAL A 137 -6.96 6.42 -14.96
CA VAL A 137 -5.74 7.24 -15.02
C VAL A 137 -4.92 7.09 -13.73
N ILE A 138 -5.55 7.20 -12.57
CA ILE A 138 -4.84 7.12 -11.27
C ILE A 138 -4.28 5.72 -10.99
N HIS A 139 -5.05 4.67 -11.31
CA HIS A 139 -4.67 3.30 -10.92
C HIS A 139 -3.91 2.53 -12.00
N VAL A 140 -3.94 3.00 -13.25
CA VAL A 140 -3.28 2.33 -14.39
C VAL A 140 -2.24 3.22 -15.04
N ASP A 141 -2.59 4.44 -15.45
CA ASP A 141 -1.69 5.25 -16.27
C ASP A 141 -0.56 5.86 -15.43
N PHE A 142 -0.83 6.37 -14.23
CA PHE A 142 0.21 6.90 -13.34
C PHE A 142 1.29 5.86 -13.01
N PRO A 143 0.96 4.65 -12.51
CA PRO A 143 2.00 3.65 -12.23
C PRO A 143 2.67 3.12 -13.50
N ARG A 144 1.96 3.04 -14.63
CA ARG A 144 2.55 2.63 -15.91
C ARG A 144 3.59 3.64 -16.37
N GLN A 145 3.25 4.93 -16.35
CA GLN A 145 4.17 6.00 -16.73
C GLN A 145 5.40 6.02 -15.81
N PHE A 146 5.16 5.93 -14.49
CA PHE A 146 6.24 5.83 -13.52
C PHE A 146 7.20 4.68 -13.81
N LEU A 147 6.68 3.47 -14.00
CA LEU A 147 7.50 2.28 -14.30
C LEU A 147 8.28 2.45 -15.60
N THR A 148 7.67 3.04 -16.63
CA THR A 148 8.35 3.31 -17.90
C THR A 148 9.53 4.25 -17.69
N ASP A 149 9.35 5.34 -16.97
CA ASP A 149 10.41 6.33 -16.73
C ASP A 149 11.49 5.79 -15.78
N TRP A 150 11.10 5.06 -14.73
CA TRP A 150 12.05 4.52 -13.75
C TRP A 150 12.92 3.39 -14.29
N LEU A 151 12.36 2.50 -15.11
CA LEU A 151 13.12 1.40 -15.73
C LEU A 151 14.03 1.85 -16.86
N GLN A 152 13.84 3.05 -17.40
CA GLN A 152 14.68 3.65 -18.43
C GLN A 152 15.77 4.59 -17.86
N ALA A 153 15.71 4.89 -16.57
CA ALA A 153 16.66 5.77 -15.89
C ALA A 153 17.89 5.00 -15.40
#